data_46a241d6ffc9dcb8dd4af6f6df1403fc
#
_entry.id   46a241d6ffc9dcb8dd4af6f6df1403fc
#
_cell.length_a   1.000
_cell.length_b   1.000
_cell.length_c   1.000
_cell.angle_alpha   90.00
_cell.angle_beta   90.00
_cell.angle_gamma   90.00
#
_symmetry.space_group_name_H-M   'P 1'
#
loop_
_entity.id
_entity.type
_entity.pdbx_description
1 polymer ?
#
loop_
_entity_poly.entity_id
_entity_poly.type
_entity_poly.pdbx_seq_one_letter_code
_entity_poly.pdbx_strand_id
1 'polypeptide(L)' 'MIVLYRTSTCPKCKILETKLHDKHIAFTECTDVEKMRGMGMTEVPQLQIDGGALMNFGVAVRWVNGQEVH' A
#
# COMPACT_ATOMS: atom_id res chain seq x y z
N MET A 1 -3.72 6.43 -10.01
CA MET A 1 -4.44 5.51 -9.11
C MET A 1 -3.45 4.88 -8.12
N ILE A 2 -3.80 4.86 -6.87
CA ILE A 2 -2.97 4.27 -5.83
C ILE A 2 -3.62 2.96 -5.39
N VAL A 3 -2.86 1.88 -5.38
CA VAL A 3 -3.33 0.55 -4.99
C VAL A 3 -2.53 0.07 -3.78
N LEU A 4 -3.24 -0.30 -2.72
CA LEU A 4 -2.64 -0.91 -1.55
C LEU A 4 -2.90 -2.42 -1.60
N TYR A 5 -1.82 -3.19 -1.73
CA TYR A 5 -1.87 -4.64 -1.73
C TYR A 5 -1.71 -5.13 -0.30
N ARG A 6 -2.73 -5.81 0.21
CA ARG A 6 -2.78 -6.23 1.60
C ARG A 6 -3.47 -7.57 1.78
N THR A 7 -3.31 -8.17 2.95
CA THR A 7 -4.09 -9.32 3.38
C THR A 7 -4.93 -8.93 4.61
N SER A 8 -5.96 -9.71 4.90
CA SER A 8 -6.90 -9.41 5.98
C SER A 8 -6.29 -9.50 7.38
N THR A 9 -5.18 -10.22 7.53
CA THR A 9 -4.55 -10.48 8.84
C THR A 9 -3.20 -9.78 9.02
N CYS A 10 -2.91 -8.78 8.22
CA CYS A 10 -1.61 -8.10 8.22
C CYS A 10 -1.65 -6.83 9.07
N PRO A 11 -0.98 -6.80 10.24
CA PRO A 11 -0.94 -5.60 11.08
C PRO A 11 -0.28 -4.40 10.40
N LYS A 12 0.81 -4.63 9.66
CA LYS A 12 1.51 -3.57 8.94
C LYS A 12 0.66 -2.97 7.83
N CYS A 13 -0.17 -3.79 7.17
CA CYS A 13 -1.10 -3.32 6.16
C CYS A 13 -2.08 -2.31 6.78
N LYS A 14 -2.57 -2.61 7.97
CA LYS A 14 -3.50 -1.74 8.67
C LYS A 14 -2.84 -0.42 9.08
N ILE A 15 -1.58 -0.47 9.49
CA ILE A 15 -0.81 0.74 9.82
C ILE A 15 -0.68 1.63 8.60
N LEU A 16 -0.31 1.06 7.47
CA LEU A 16 -0.16 1.81 6.22
C LEU A 16 -1.49 2.39 5.76
N GLU A 17 -2.57 1.63 5.85
CA GLU A 17 -3.92 2.08 5.53
C GLU A 17 -4.30 3.30 6.38
N THR A 18 -4.06 3.24 7.70
CA THR A 18 -4.34 4.34 8.61
C THR A 18 -3.55 5.59 8.22
N LYS A 19 -2.27 5.43 7.86
CA LYS A 19 -1.45 6.55 7.44
C LYS A 19 -1.97 7.20 6.17
N LEU A 20 -2.44 6.40 5.21
CA LEU A 20 -3.04 6.92 3.98
C LEU A 20 -4.31 7.71 4.30
N HIS A 21 -5.17 7.20 5.18
CA HIS A 21 -6.38 7.91 5.61
C HIS A 21 -6.03 9.23 6.31
N ASP A 22 -5.03 9.22 7.19
CA ASP A 22 -4.62 10.43 7.93
C ASP A 22 -4.13 11.53 6.99
N LYS A 23 -3.55 11.15 5.86
CA LYS A 23 -3.08 12.10 4.84
C LYS A 23 -4.14 12.41 3.78
N HIS A 24 -5.37 11.90 3.94
CA HIS A 24 -6.46 12.07 2.98
C HIS A 24 -6.09 11.63 1.56
N ILE A 25 -5.31 10.56 1.47
CA ILE A 25 -4.89 9.98 0.19
C ILE A 25 -5.89 8.92 -0.23
N ALA A 26 -6.52 9.10 -1.38
CA ALA A 26 -7.45 8.11 -1.94
C ALA A 26 -6.65 6.92 -2.48
N PHE A 27 -7.11 5.71 -2.19
CA PHE A 27 -6.46 4.49 -2.66
C PHE A 27 -7.48 3.36 -2.80
N THR A 28 -7.12 2.37 -3.61
CA THR A 28 -7.89 1.15 -3.79
C THR A 28 -7.17 0.01 -3.07
N GLU A 29 -7.90 -0.83 -2.37
CA GLU A 29 -7.33 -2.00 -1.71
C GLU A 29 -7.42 -3.22 -2.62
N CYS A 30 -6.34 -4.00 -2.67
CA CYS A 30 -6.32 -5.28 -3.36
C CYS A 30 -5.95 -6.36 -2.34
N THR A 31 -6.87 -7.32 -2.14
CA THR A 31 -6.68 -8.43 -1.22
C THR A 31 -6.59 -9.77 -1.95
N ASP A 32 -6.51 -9.74 -3.27
CA ASP A 32 -6.42 -10.94 -4.11
C ASP A 32 -5.02 -11.53 -4.04
N VAL A 33 -4.85 -12.56 -3.20
CA VAL A 33 -3.57 -13.23 -2.98
C VAL A 33 -3.02 -13.85 -4.26
N GLU A 34 -3.89 -14.41 -5.09
CA GLU A 34 -3.46 -15.03 -6.35
C GLU A 34 -2.91 -14.01 -7.32
N LYS A 35 -3.55 -12.85 -7.40
CA LYS A 35 -3.06 -11.75 -8.22
C LYS A 35 -1.70 -11.27 -7.74
N MET A 36 -1.54 -11.10 -6.41
CA MET A 36 -0.28 -10.69 -5.83
C MET A 36 0.84 -11.69 -6.14
N ARG A 37 0.52 -13.00 -6.02
CA ARG A 37 1.47 -14.06 -6.34
C ARG A 37 1.87 -14.01 -7.82
N GLY A 38 0.91 -13.78 -8.71
CA GLY A 38 1.17 -13.62 -10.14
C GLY A 38 2.04 -12.41 -10.47
N MET A 39 2.04 -11.39 -9.62
CA MET A 39 2.88 -10.20 -9.73
C MET A 39 4.27 -10.39 -9.13
N GLY A 40 4.55 -11.57 -8.55
CA GLY A 40 5.84 -11.85 -7.92
C GLY A 40 5.98 -11.29 -6.52
N MET A 41 4.90 -10.90 -5.88
CA MET A 41 4.95 -10.38 -4.50
C MET A 41 5.21 -11.51 -3.51
N THR A 42 6.18 -11.30 -2.62
CA THR A 42 6.51 -12.25 -1.56
C THR A 42 6.17 -11.71 -0.18
N GLU A 43 5.74 -10.47 -0.10
CA GLU A 43 5.39 -9.81 1.17
C GLU A 43 4.31 -8.77 0.97
N VAL A 44 3.61 -8.46 2.05
CA VAL A 44 2.64 -7.38 2.14
C VAL A 44 2.94 -6.58 3.40
N PRO A 45 2.57 -5.31 3.51
CA PRO A 45 1.87 -4.53 2.49
C PRO A 45 2.79 -4.03 1.39
N GLN A 46 2.22 -3.75 0.22
CA GLN A 46 2.93 -3.04 -0.84
C GLN A 46 2.02 -1.97 -1.42
N LEU A 47 2.61 -0.86 -1.81
CA LEU A 47 1.88 0.27 -2.38
C LEU A 47 2.36 0.51 -3.80
N GLN A 48 1.41 0.72 -4.71
CA GLN A 48 1.72 1.01 -6.11
C GLN A 48 1.02 2.30 -6.52
N ILE A 49 1.76 3.21 -7.14
CA ILE A 49 1.23 4.50 -7.59
C ILE A 49 1.27 4.52 -9.11
N ASP A 50 0.08 4.70 -9.72
CA ASP A 50 -0.09 4.87 -11.18
C ASP A 50 0.61 3.79 -12.01
N GLY A 51 0.55 2.54 -11.54
CA GLY A 51 1.16 1.43 -12.26
C GLY A 51 2.68 1.39 -12.19
N GLY A 52 3.28 2.20 -11.32
CA GLY A 52 4.72 2.25 -11.15
C GLY A 52 5.30 1.10 -10.34
N ALA A 53 6.50 1.28 -9.82
CA ALA A 53 7.17 0.27 -9.02
C ALA A 53 6.45 0.04 -7.69
N LEU A 54 6.47 -1.22 -7.22
CA LEU A 54 5.91 -1.57 -5.93
C LEU A 54 6.80 -1.05 -4.81
N MET A 55 6.18 -0.45 -3.80
CA MET A 55 6.88 0.03 -2.62
C MET A 55 6.59 -0.92 -1.46
N ASN A 56 7.64 -1.40 -0.79
CA ASN A 56 7.48 -2.20 0.42
C ASN A 56 7.01 -1.30 1.58
N PHE A 57 6.76 -1.89 2.75
CA PHE A 57 6.23 -1.16 3.90
C PHE A 57 7.10 0.05 4.27
N GLY A 58 8.41 -0.14 4.39
CA GLY A 58 9.31 0.95 4.78
C GLY A 58 9.33 2.11 3.79
N VAL A 59 9.42 1.80 2.51
CA VAL A 59 9.41 2.80 1.44
C VAL A 59 8.06 3.49 1.37
N ALA A 60 6.98 2.73 1.47
CA ALA A 60 5.62 3.27 1.42
C ALA A 60 5.36 4.22 2.58
N VAL A 61 5.80 3.88 3.78
CA VAL A 61 5.65 4.75 4.96
C VAL A 61 6.38 6.09 4.75
N ARG A 62 7.59 6.03 4.22
CA ARG A 62 8.35 7.27 3.92
C ARG A 62 7.63 8.12 2.88
N TRP A 63 7.09 7.47 1.85
CA TRP A 63 6.36 8.19 0.81
C TRP A 63 5.13 8.89 1.39
N VAL A 64 4.35 8.16 2.19
CA VAL A 64 3.14 8.72 2.82
C VAL A 64 3.48 9.88 3.75
N ASN A 65 4.52 9.70 4.57
CA ASN A 65 4.95 10.74 5.52
C ASN A 65 5.43 12.01 4.81
N GLY A 66 5.93 11.87 3.59
CA GLY A 66 6.36 13.01 2.77
C GLY A 66 5.23 13.74 2.07
N GLN A 67 3.99 13.23 2.12
CA GLN A 67 2.85 13.89 1.49
C GLN A 67 2.33 15.01 2.39
N GLU A 68 2.01 16.14 1.79
CA GLU A 68 1.42 17.27 2.51
C GLU A 68 -0.10 17.16 2.49
N VAL A 69 -0.72 17.52 3.61
CA VAL A 69 -2.18 17.59 3.73
C VAL A 69 -2.58 19.05 3.55
N HIS A 70 -3.45 19.29 2.59
CA HIS A 70 -3.95 20.64 2.29
C HIS A 70 -5.42 20.77 2.63
#